data_280921cd4595b7acdf87b3109bd47c03
#
_entry.id   280921cd4595b7acdf87b3109bd47c03
#
_cell.length_a   1.000
_cell.length_b   1.000
_cell.length_c   1.000
_cell.angle_alpha   90.00
_cell.angle_beta   90.00
_cell.angle_gamma   90.00
#
_symmetry.space_group_name_H-M   'P 1'
#
loop_
_entity.id
_entity.type
_entity.pdbx_description
1 polymer ?
#
loop_
_entity_poly.entity_id
_entity_poly.type
_entity_poly.pdbx_seq_one_letter_code
_entity_poly.pdbx_strand_id
1 'polypeptide(L)'
;YIEHNRGHHVRVATPEDPASSRMGETFYAFWPRTVIGSLKSAWRVEKRRYARRQQHPWRIGNDVLNAWLMSVVLFGGLIAWLGVGITPYLIVQAVVGFSLLEVVNYMEHYGMLRQKVGAPGKERYERVDPSHSWNSNNIATNVLLYHLQRHSDHHANPTRRYQTLRDFEESPVLPTGYAGMIVLAAFPPIWRRVMDPRVAGHFGGDITRANLQPGKEAKLLAKWPRPASVVEAERVAAVAAQAELSAPVEEVLAARCPGCGHTYEVEVGNELEGFAAGTAWADIPDDWCCPDCGVRDKLDFVPLTSAESV
;
A
#
# COMPACT_ATOMS: atom_id res chain seq x y z
N TYR A 1 -10.90 -6.61 -10.80
CA TYR A 1 -9.73 -7.49 -10.99
C TYR A 1 -8.46 -6.68 -11.32
N ILE A 2 -8.43 -5.91 -12.42
CA ILE A 2 -7.24 -5.18 -12.87
C ILE A 2 -6.78 -4.18 -11.81
N GLU A 3 -7.68 -3.31 -11.35
CA GLU A 3 -7.34 -2.33 -10.34
C GLU A 3 -6.95 -3.00 -9.02
N HIS A 4 -7.69 -4.00 -8.58
CA HIS A 4 -7.40 -4.68 -7.33
C HIS A 4 -6.00 -5.30 -7.34
N ASN A 5 -5.67 -6.12 -8.36
CA ASN A 5 -4.41 -6.86 -8.37
C ASN A 5 -3.18 -6.05 -8.83
N ARG A 6 -3.37 -5.12 -9.78
CA ARG A 6 -2.25 -4.38 -10.42
C ARG A 6 -2.18 -2.91 -10.04
N GLY A 7 -3.18 -2.42 -9.33
CA GLY A 7 -3.27 -1.06 -8.84
C GLY A 7 -3.25 -1.00 -7.32
N HIS A 8 -4.32 -1.45 -6.68
CA HIS A 8 -4.52 -1.39 -5.25
C HIS A 8 -3.44 -2.16 -4.47
N HIS A 9 -3.18 -3.46 -4.75
CA HIS A 9 -2.14 -4.23 -4.06
C HIS A 9 -0.74 -3.59 -4.13
N VAL A 10 -0.45 -2.87 -5.20
CA VAL A 10 0.84 -2.17 -5.35
C VAL A 10 0.87 -0.89 -4.52
N ARG A 11 -0.26 -0.17 -4.43
CA ARG A 11 -0.35 1.17 -3.85
C ARG A 11 -1.15 1.25 -2.57
N VAL A 12 -1.63 0.13 -2.03
CA VAL A 12 -2.39 0.10 -0.78
C VAL A 12 -1.70 0.92 0.31
N ALA A 13 -2.49 1.62 1.11
CA ALA A 13 -2.01 2.53 2.13
C ALA A 13 -1.05 3.63 1.61
N THR A 14 -1.30 4.13 0.38
CA THR A 14 -0.67 5.35 -0.13
C THR A 14 -1.73 6.34 -0.63
N PRO A 15 -1.40 7.65 -0.72
CA PRO A 15 -2.34 8.65 -1.23
C PRO A 15 -2.75 8.44 -2.69
N GLU A 16 -1.95 7.71 -3.48
CA GLU A 16 -2.21 7.42 -4.90
C GLU A 16 -3.24 6.29 -5.09
N ASP A 17 -3.50 5.50 -4.05
CA ASP A 17 -4.48 4.43 -4.11
C ASP A 17 -5.90 4.98 -3.91
N PRO A 18 -6.79 4.84 -4.90
CA PRO A 18 -8.17 5.28 -4.75
C PRO A 18 -8.95 4.54 -3.66
N ALA A 19 -8.59 3.29 -3.38
CA ALA A 19 -9.26 2.44 -2.41
C ALA A 19 -8.76 2.64 -0.97
N SER A 20 -7.66 3.37 -0.76
CA SER A 20 -7.20 3.74 0.58
C SER A 20 -7.98 4.94 1.10
N SER A 21 -8.79 4.72 2.12
CA SER A 21 -9.61 5.74 2.76
C SER A 21 -8.81 6.55 3.78
N ARG A 22 -9.24 7.79 4.01
CA ARG A 22 -8.48 8.80 4.76
C ARG A 22 -9.10 9.07 6.11
N MET A 23 -8.29 9.29 7.13
CA MET A 23 -8.78 9.74 8.43
C MET A 23 -9.54 11.07 8.29
N GLY A 24 -10.76 11.12 8.83
CA GLY A 24 -11.65 12.26 8.69
C GLY A 24 -12.54 12.25 7.44
N GLU A 25 -12.29 11.35 6.47
CA GLU A 25 -13.15 11.14 5.32
C GLU A 25 -14.42 10.37 5.73
N THR A 26 -15.56 10.68 5.14
CA THR A 26 -16.79 9.91 5.32
C THR A 26 -16.92 8.88 4.21
N PHE A 27 -17.64 7.78 4.44
CA PHE A 27 -17.93 6.81 3.38
C PHE A 27 -18.59 7.47 2.16
N TYR A 28 -19.47 8.44 2.37
CA TYR A 28 -20.16 9.15 1.30
C TYR A 28 -19.24 10.03 0.43
N ALA A 29 -18.13 10.53 0.98
CA ALA A 29 -17.10 11.24 0.22
C ALA A 29 -16.11 10.28 -0.44
N PHE A 30 -15.79 9.18 0.24
CA PHE A 30 -14.92 8.12 -0.24
C PHE A 30 -15.52 7.41 -1.46
N TRP A 31 -16.79 7.02 -1.40
CA TRP A 31 -17.47 6.22 -2.40
C TRP A 31 -17.33 6.75 -3.86
N PRO A 32 -17.71 8.01 -4.17
CA PRO A 32 -17.52 8.52 -5.54
C PRO A 32 -16.04 8.65 -5.91
N ARG A 33 -15.17 8.99 -4.95
CA ARG A 33 -13.74 9.12 -5.16
C ARG A 33 -13.10 7.79 -5.54
N THR A 34 -13.41 6.73 -4.79
CA THR A 34 -12.86 5.40 -5.03
C THR A 34 -13.39 4.80 -6.33
N VAL A 35 -14.69 4.85 -6.59
CA VAL A 35 -15.30 4.31 -7.82
C VAL A 35 -14.71 4.96 -9.07
N ILE A 36 -14.69 6.30 -9.12
CA ILE A 36 -14.16 7.03 -10.27
C ILE A 36 -12.63 6.85 -10.36
N GLY A 37 -11.95 6.89 -9.22
CA GLY A 37 -10.49 6.70 -9.13
C GLY A 37 -10.06 5.34 -9.62
N SER A 38 -10.73 4.28 -9.19
CA SER A 38 -10.44 2.89 -9.57
C SER A 38 -10.69 2.63 -11.06
N LEU A 39 -11.77 3.17 -11.63
CA LEU A 39 -12.01 3.09 -13.07
C LEU A 39 -10.90 3.77 -13.88
N LYS A 40 -10.52 5.00 -13.48
CA LYS A 40 -9.42 5.74 -14.12
C LYS A 40 -8.09 5.02 -13.97
N SER A 41 -7.85 4.41 -12.82
CA SER A 41 -6.62 3.69 -12.54
C SER A 41 -6.54 2.39 -13.35
N ALA A 42 -7.61 1.58 -13.39
CA ALA A 42 -7.68 0.38 -14.21
C ALA A 42 -7.38 0.69 -15.69
N TRP A 43 -7.99 1.76 -16.21
CA TRP A 43 -7.72 2.21 -17.58
C TRP A 43 -6.26 2.63 -17.79
N ARG A 44 -5.66 3.37 -16.83
CA ARG A 44 -4.24 3.76 -16.90
C ARG A 44 -3.30 2.56 -16.88
N VAL A 45 -3.60 1.54 -16.07
CA VAL A 45 -2.82 0.28 -16.00
C VAL A 45 -2.83 -0.40 -17.37
N GLU A 46 -4.00 -0.57 -17.98
CA GLU A 46 -4.11 -1.17 -19.31
C GLU A 46 -3.45 -0.30 -20.38
N LYS A 47 -3.67 1.01 -20.38
CA LYS A 47 -3.03 1.93 -21.32
C LYS A 47 -1.50 1.81 -21.27
N ARG A 48 -0.90 1.73 -20.07
CA ARG A 48 0.54 1.53 -19.91
C ARG A 48 0.99 0.15 -20.42
N ARG A 49 0.20 -0.90 -20.18
CA ARG A 49 0.48 -2.27 -20.67
C ARG A 49 0.56 -2.29 -22.21
N TYR A 50 -0.38 -1.65 -22.88
CA TYR A 50 -0.40 -1.56 -24.35
C TYR A 50 0.70 -0.63 -24.90
N ALA A 51 0.98 0.50 -24.23
CA ALA A 51 2.05 1.40 -24.64
C ALA A 51 3.43 0.71 -24.65
N ARG A 52 3.74 -0.14 -23.64
CA ARG A 52 4.97 -0.94 -23.62
C ARG A 52 5.07 -1.91 -24.80
N ARG A 53 3.95 -2.31 -25.39
CA ARG A 53 3.87 -3.18 -26.57
C ARG A 53 3.77 -2.38 -27.87
N GLN A 54 3.86 -1.06 -27.81
CA GLN A 54 3.65 -0.15 -28.94
C GLN A 54 2.30 -0.37 -29.64
N GLN A 55 1.26 -0.67 -28.86
CA GLN A 55 -0.08 -0.99 -29.34
C GLN A 55 -1.12 -0.03 -28.75
N HIS A 56 -2.21 0.17 -29.51
CA HIS A 56 -3.34 0.96 -29.03
C HIS A 56 -4.17 0.19 -28.01
N PRO A 57 -4.67 0.84 -26.91
CA PRO A 57 -5.40 0.15 -25.85
C PRO A 57 -6.83 -0.31 -26.24
N TRP A 58 -7.42 0.23 -27.30
CA TRP A 58 -8.72 -0.20 -27.80
C TRP A 58 -8.60 -1.48 -28.64
N ARG A 59 -8.43 -2.61 -27.95
CA ARG A 59 -8.29 -3.94 -28.55
C ARG A 59 -9.02 -5.00 -27.72
N ILE A 60 -9.41 -6.09 -28.36
CA ILE A 60 -10.11 -7.25 -27.75
C ILE A 60 -9.31 -7.85 -26.56
N GLY A 61 -7.99 -7.74 -26.55
CA GLY A 61 -7.18 -8.19 -25.42
C GLY A 61 -7.10 -7.24 -24.22
N ASN A 62 -7.85 -6.11 -24.23
CA ASN A 62 -7.92 -5.20 -23.10
C ASN A 62 -8.91 -5.72 -22.06
N ASP A 63 -8.40 -6.06 -20.86
CA ASP A 63 -9.18 -6.70 -19.81
C ASP A 63 -10.31 -5.78 -19.26
N VAL A 64 -10.13 -4.44 -19.30
CA VAL A 64 -11.18 -3.48 -18.91
C VAL A 64 -12.33 -3.51 -19.92
N LEU A 65 -12.01 -3.48 -21.21
CA LEU A 65 -13.04 -3.53 -22.27
C LEU A 65 -13.77 -4.88 -22.26
N ASN A 66 -13.04 -5.98 -22.04
CA ASN A 66 -13.64 -7.31 -21.95
C ASN A 66 -14.56 -7.43 -20.74
N ALA A 67 -14.20 -6.90 -19.58
CA ALA A 67 -15.07 -6.88 -18.40
C ALA A 67 -16.36 -6.07 -18.66
N TRP A 68 -16.25 -4.93 -19.32
CA TRP A 68 -17.42 -4.14 -19.69
C TRP A 68 -18.29 -4.87 -20.71
N LEU A 69 -17.69 -5.47 -21.74
CA LEU A 69 -18.42 -6.26 -22.73
C LEU A 69 -19.15 -7.43 -22.09
N MET A 70 -18.50 -8.16 -21.18
CA MET A 70 -19.14 -9.25 -20.44
C MET A 70 -20.35 -8.76 -19.62
N SER A 71 -20.23 -7.60 -18.97
CA SER A 71 -21.34 -7.00 -18.23
C SER A 71 -22.49 -6.62 -19.17
N VAL A 72 -22.19 -6.01 -20.32
CA VAL A 72 -23.20 -5.67 -21.32
C VAL A 72 -23.91 -6.92 -21.86
N VAL A 73 -23.16 -7.97 -22.17
CA VAL A 73 -23.72 -9.25 -22.67
C VAL A 73 -24.61 -9.90 -21.61
N LEU A 74 -24.13 -9.96 -20.34
CA LEU A 74 -24.90 -10.54 -19.24
C LEU A 74 -26.20 -9.77 -18.97
N PHE A 75 -26.10 -8.48 -18.72
CA PHE A 75 -27.28 -7.67 -18.40
C PHE A 75 -28.21 -7.50 -19.59
N GLY A 76 -27.65 -7.32 -20.80
CA GLY A 76 -28.43 -7.27 -22.03
C GLY A 76 -29.17 -8.58 -22.32
N GLY A 77 -28.50 -9.73 -22.09
CA GLY A 77 -29.12 -11.06 -22.21
C GLY A 77 -30.25 -11.26 -21.20
N LEU A 78 -30.06 -10.86 -19.94
CA LEU A 78 -31.11 -10.93 -18.92
C LEU A 78 -32.31 -10.03 -19.25
N ILE A 79 -32.06 -8.82 -19.74
CA ILE A 79 -33.14 -7.91 -20.16
C ILE A 79 -33.88 -8.45 -21.38
N ALA A 80 -33.16 -9.01 -22.36
CA ALA A 80 -33.77 -9.63 -23.52
C ALA A 80 -34.63 -10.86 -23.17
N TRP A 81 -34.18 -11.65 -22.18
CA TRP A 81 -34.90 -12.84 -21.74
C TRP A 81 -36.10 -12.53 -20.83
N LEU A 82 -35.90 -11.65 -19.83
CA LEU A 82 -36.87 -11.38 -18.76
C LEU A 82 -37.72 -10.11 -18.99
N GLY A 83 -37.41 -9.37 -20.06
CA GLY A 83 -38.08 -8.11 -20.41
C GLY A 83 -37.45 -6.88 -19.73
N VAL A 84 -37.70 -5.71 -20.27
CA VAL A 84 -37.12 -4.43 -19.80
C VAL A 84 -37.50 -4.08 -18.38
N GLY A 85 -38.58 -4.61 -17.86
CA GLY A 85 -39.04 -4.40 -16.48
C GLY A 85 -38.04 -4.82 -15.39
N ILE A 86 -37.07 -5.73 -15.69
CA ILE A 86 -36.04 -6.16 -14.74
C ILE A 86 -34.92 -5.13 -14.58
N THR A 87 -34.79 -4.17 -15.49
CA THR A 87 -33.67 -3.21 -15.54
C THR A 87 -33.47 -2.45 -14.21
N PRO A 88 -34.49 -1.90 -13.54
CA PRO A 88 -34.31 -1.23 -12.25
C PRO A 88 -33.72 -2.15 -11.20
N TYR A 89 -34.16 -3.40 -11.15
CA TYR A 89 -33.59 -4.40 -10.22
C TYR A 89 -32.11 -4.66 -10.49
N LEU A 90 -31.71 -4.84 -11.74
CA LEU A 90 -30.31 -5.07 -12.11
C LEU A 90 -29.42 -3.87 -11.77
N ILE A 91 -29.91 -2.65 -11.97
CA ILE A 91 -29.21 -1.42 -11.58
C ILE A 91 -29.03 -1.37 -10.06
N VAL A 92 -30.10 -1.56 -9.30
CA VAL A 92 -30.04 -1.53 -7.84
C VAL A 92 -29.08 -2.61 -7.32
N GLN A 93 -29.18 -3.83 -7.82
CA GLN A 93 -28.31 -4.94 -7.46
C GLN A 93 -26.83 -4.62 -7.74
N ALA A 94 -26.53 -4.08 -8.91
CA ALA A 94 -25.17 -3.68 -9.28
C ALA A 94 -24.63 -2.58 -8.34
N VAL A 95 -25.44 -1.53 -8.10
CA VAL A 95 -25.06 -0.42 -7.21
C VAL A 95 -24.84 -0.91 -5.78
N VAL A 96 -25.72 -1.74 -5.25
CA VAL A 96 -25.55 -2.33 -3.91
C VAL A 96 -24.31 -3.20 -3.86
N GLY A 97 -24.10 -4.06 -4.88
CA GLY A 97 -22.96 -4.99 -4.92
C GLY A 97 -21.62 -4.27 -4.87
N PHE A 98 -21.40 -3.27 -5.73
CA PHE A 98 -20.12 -2.56 -5.68
C PHE A 98 -20.01 -1.59 -4.50
N SER A 99 -21.14 -1.07 -3.96
CA SER A 99 -21.11 -0.27 -2.74
C SER A 99 -20.71 -1.09 -1.51
N LEU A 100 -21.12 -2.35 -1.43
CA LEU A 100 -20.67 -3.27 -0.38
C LEU A 100 -19.16 -3.54 -0.49
N LEU A 101 -18.62 -3.69 -1.69
CA LEU A 101 -17.19 -3.81 -1.90
C LEU A 101 -16.45 -2.55 -1.43
N GLU A 102 -16.95 -1.37 -1.79
CA GLU A 102 -16.29 -0.11 -1.44
C GLU A 102 -16.38 0.21 0.05
N VAL A 103 -17.45 -0.20 0.77
CA VAL A 103 -17.48 -0.02 2.22
C VAL A 103 -16.51 -0.95 2.93
N VAL A 104 -16.24 -2.11 2.37
CA VAL A 104 -15.18 -3.02 2.85
C VAL A 104 -13.81 -2.36 2.65
N ASN A 105 -13.49 -1.86 1.46
CA ASN A 105 -12.26 -1.08 1.20
C ASN A 105 -12.13 0.11 2.16
N TYR A 106 -13.23 0.83 2.40
CA TYR A 106 -13.24 1.98 3.31
C TYR A 106 -12.81 1.61 4.72
N MET A 107 -13.35 0.52 5.29
CA MET A 107 -13.05 0.15 6.66
C MET A 107 -11.70 -0.55 6.83
N GLU A 108 -11.22 -1.27 5.81
CA GLU A 108 -9.95 -1.99 5.83
C GLU A 108 -8.73 -1.07 5.75
N HIS A 109 -8.88 0.12 5.15
CA HIS A 109 -7.77 1.03 4.90
C HIS A 109 -7.90 2.39 5.58
N TYR A 110 -8.88 2.58 6.48
CA TYR A 110 -9.16 3.87 7.08
C TYR A 110 -7.96 4.44 7.84
N GLY A 111 -7.40 5.54 7.29
CA GLY A 111 -6.29 6.26 7.89
C GLY A 111 -4.92 5.61 7.76
N MET A 112 -4.81 4.43 7.15
CA MET A 112 -3.54 3.74 6.99
C MET A 112 -2.65 4.44 5.97
N LEU A 113 -1.34 4.57 6.28
CA LEU A 113 -0.35 5.21 5.43
C LEU A 113 1.01 4.53 5.59
N ARG A 114 1.54 4.00 4.51
CA ARG A 114 2.94 3.57 4.43
C ARG A 114 3.87 4.78 4.51
N GLN A 115 4.91 4.67 5.30
CA GLN A 115 5.88 5.74 5.45
C GLN A 115 6.86 5.74 4.27
N LYS A 116 7.40 6.91 3.96
CA LYS A 116 8.46 7.02 2.97
C LYS A 116 9.81 6.68 3.59
N VAL A 117 10.57 5.87 2.89
CA VAL A 117 11.91 5.41 3.26
C VAL A 117 12.90 5.69 2.12
N GLY A 118 14.17 5.83 2.44
CA GLY A 118 15.23 6.10 1.48
C GLY A 118 15.88 7.47 1.67
N ALA A 119 16.94 7.73 0.91
CA ALA A 119 17.65 9.00 0.96
C ALA A 119 16.80 10.16 0.42
N PRO A 120 17.04 11.40 0.87
CA PRO A 120 16.35 12.59 0.36
C PRO A 120 16.41 12.66 -1.18
N GLY A 121 15.26 12.83 -1.83
CA GLY A 121 15.12 12.85 -3.29
C GLY A 121 15.01 11.48 -3.98
N LYS A 122 15.22 10.37 -3.25
CA LYS A 122 15.04 8.99 -3.72
C LYS A 122 14.06 8.21 -2.83
N GLU A 123 13.15 8.93 -2.20
CA GLU A 123 12.18 8.36 -1.28
C GLU A 123 11.17 7.46 -1.99
N ARG A 124 10.92 6.29 -1.41
CA ARG A 124 9.88 5.35 -1.82
C ARG A 124 9.00 5.00 -0.64
N TYR A 125 7.79 4.55 -0.89
CA TYR A 125 6.98 3.97 0.18
C TYR A 125 7.60 2.64 0.63
N GLU A 126 7.64 2.42 1.93
CA GLU A 126 8.02 1.13 2.52
C GLU A 126 7.17 -0.01 1.95
N ARG A 127 7.64 -1.24 2.06
CA ARG A 127 6.88 -2.41 1.60
C ARG A 127 5.60 -2.54 2.42
N VAL A 128 4.54 -3.01 1.77
CA VAL A 128 3.31 -3.34 2.49
C VAL A 128 3.57 -4.49 3.47
N ASP A 129 3.14 -4.30 4.69
CA ASP A 129 3.21 -5.28 5.76
C ASP A 129 1.86 -5.36 6.52
N PRO A 130 1.71 -6.28 7.48
CA PRO A 130 0.44 -6.46 8.17
C PRO A 130 -0.06 -5.24 8.97
N SER A 131 0.77 -4.25 9.27
CA SER A 131 0.34 -3.04 9.99
C SER A 131 -0.45 -2.05 9.13
N HIS A 132 -0.47 -2.23 7.81
CA HIS A 132 -1.03 -1.28 6.85
C HIS A 132 -2.51 -1.53 6.49
N SER A 133 -3.17 -2.47 7.14
CA SER A 133 -4.60 -2.75 6.92
C SER A 133 -5.29 -3.24 8.19
N TRP A 134 -6.54 -2.83 8.38
CA TRP A 134 -7.35 -3.27 9.52
C TRP A 134 -7.83 -4.70 9.34
N ASN A 135 -7.68 -5.51 10.39
CA ASN A 135 -8.19 -6.88 10.46
C ASN A 135 -9.41 -6.99 11.37
N SER A 136 -10.10 -8.13 11.29
CA SER A 136 -11.09 -8.53 12.29
C SER A 136 -10.96 -10.02 12.58
N ASN A 137 -10.96 -10.38 13.86
CA ASN A 137 -10.90 -11.77 14.34
C ASN A 137 -12.28 -12.32 14.76
N ASN A 138 -13.38 -11.68 14.32
CA ASN A 138 -14.72 -12.19 14.58
C ASN A 138 -14.94 -13.53 13.86
N ILE A 139 -15.15 -14.60 14.63
CA ILE A 139 -15.23 -15.98 14.15
C ILE A 139 -16.34 -16.16 13.11
N ALA A 140 -17.56 -15.67 13.41
CA ALA A 140 -18.70 -15.89 12.52
C ALA A 140 -18.48 -15.27 11.13
N THR A 141 -18.03 -14.00 11.09
CA THR A 141 -17.80 -13.33 9.82
C THR A 141 -16.52 -13.81 9.13
N ASN A 142 -15.50 -14.30 9.86
CA ASN A 142 -14.34 -14.95 9.24
C ASN A 142 -14.74 -16.23 8.48
N VAL A 143 -15.58 -17.06 9.06
CA VAL A 143 -16.08 -18.28 8.41
C VAL A 143 -16.94 -17.91 7.19
N LEU A 144 -17.91 -17.01 7.35
CA LEU A 144 -18.84 -16.62 6.29
C LEU A 144 -18.17 -15.89 5.11
N LEU A 145 -17.09 -15.13 5.37
CA LEU A 145 -16.36 -14.33 4.38
C LEU A 145 -15.03 -14.98 3.97
N TYR A 146 -14.85 -16.27 4.19
CA TYR A 146 -13.66 -17.02 3.76
C TYR A 146 -12.34 -16.35 4.20
N HIS A 147 -12.26 -15.94 5.48
CA HIS A 147 -11.10 -15.26 6.06
C HIS A 147 -10.73 -13.90 5.41
N LEU A 148 -11.61 -13.30 4.61
CA LEU A 148 -11.38 -11.98 4.01
C LEU A 148 -10.96 -10.93 5.06
N GLN A 149 -11.43 -11.08 6.29
CA GLN A 149 -11.12 -10.18 7.42
C GLN A 149 -9.67 -10.23 7.91
N ARG A 150 -8.86 -11.21 7.45
CA ARG A 150 -7.40 -11.25 7.62
C ARG A 150 -6.71 -10.53 6.47
N HIS A 151 -7.19 -9.33 6.22
CA HIS A 151 -6.91 -8.53 5.04
C HIS A 151 -5.45 -8.07 4.99
N SER A 152 -4.85 -7.84 6.13
CA SER A 152 -3.43 -7.45 6.24
C SER A 152 -2.49 -8.53 5.70
N ASP A 153 -2.73 -9.83 6.00
CA ASP A 153 -1.93 -10.92 5.43
C ASP A 153 -2.19 -11.10 3.93
N HIS A 154 -3.43 -10.82 3.49
CA HIS A 154 -3.75 -10.84 2.06
C HIS A 154 -2.94 -9.77 1.29
N HIS A 155 -2.77 -8.57 1.83
CA HIS A 155 -1.95 -7.54 1.21
C HIS A 155 -0.45 -7.81 1.30
N ALA A 156 0.02 -8.29 2.45
CA ALA A 156 1.43 -8.64 2.62
C ALA A 156 1.85 -9.85 1.77
N ASN A 157 0.91 -10.77 1.51
CA ASN A 157 1.13 -12.03 0.80
C ASN A 157 -0.02 -12.34 -0.19
N PRO A 158 -0.20 -11.58 -1.27
CA PRO A 158 -1.39 -11.63 -2.12
C PRO A 158 -1.61 -12.95 -2.86
N THR A 159 -0.60 -13.80 -2.95
CA THR A 159 -0.69 -15.15 -3.55
C THR A 159 -1.10 -16.24 -2.55
N ARG A 160 -1.18 -15.88 -1.26
CA ARG A 160 -1.58 -16.83 -0.22
C ARG A 160 -3.06 -17.17 -0.35
N ARG A 161 -3.38 -18.45 -0.22
CA ARG A 161 -4.76 -18.90 -0.26
C ARG A 161 -5.52 -18.45 0.99
N TYR A 162 -6.82 -18.13 0.87
CA TYR A 162 -7.64 -17.61 1.96
C TYR A 162 -7.66 -18.50 3.21
N GLN A 163 -7.60 -19.85 3.04
CA GLN A 163 -7.62 -20.80 4.14
C GLN A 163 -6.38 -20.70 5.05
N THR A 164 -5.27 -20.15 4.52
CA THR A 164 -3.98 -20.07 5.21
C THR A 164 -3.62 -18.65 5.62
N LEU A 165 -4.55 -17.70 5.49
CA LEU A 165 -4.36 -16.33 5.95
C LEU A 165 -4.20 -16.29 7.48
N ARG A 166 -3.18 -15.56 7.93
CA ARG A 166 -2.76 -15.47 9.32
C ARG A 166 -3.25 -14.18 9.97
N ASP A 167 -3.28 -14.20 11.28
CA ASP A 167 -3.40 -13.02 12.11
C ASP A 167 -2.01 -12.64 12.65
N PHE A 168 -1.71 -11.36 12.69
CA PHE A 168 -0.44 -10.83 13.17
C PHE A 168 -0.70 -9.81 14.27
N GLU A 169 0.17 -9.77 15.28
CA GLU A 169 0.07 -8.81 16.39
C GLU A 169 0.19 -7.36 15.91
N GLU A 170 0.96 -7.13 14.86
CA GLU A 170 1.17 -5.80 14.24
C GLU A 170 -0.08 -5.29 13.52
N SER A 171 -1.01 -6.19 13.16
CA SER A 171 -2.22 -5.82 12.45
C SER A 171 -3.19 -5.06 13.35
N PRO A 172 -3.60 -3.85 12.98
CA PRO A 172 -4.62 -3.15 13.74
C PRO A 172 -5.98 -3.86 13.61
N VAL A 173 -6.71 -3.95 14.72
CA VAL A 173 -7.95 -4.73 14.80
C VAL A 173 -9.17 -3.81 14.85
N LEU A 174 -10.15 -4.10 13.99
CA LEU A 174 -11.45 -3.45 13.98
C LEU A 174 -12.23 -3.77 15.26
N PRO A 175 -13.01 -2.81 15.80
CA PRO A 175 -13.73 -3.02 17.07
C PRO A 175 -14.84 -4.08 17.02
N THR A 176 -15.33 -4.40 15.82
CA THR A 176 -16.36 -5.43 15.58
C THR A 176 -16.07 -6.20 14.30
N GLY A 177 -16.85 -7.25 14.02
CA GLY A 177 -16.84 -7.92 12.72
C GLY A 177 -17.37 -7.01 11.59
N TYR A 178 -17.12 -7.39 10.36
CA TYR A 178 -17.43 -6.59 9.16
C TYR A 178 -18.88 -6.12 9.07
N ALA A 179 -19.85 -6.95 9.44
CA ALA A 179 -21.26 -6.55 9.43
C ALA A 179 -21.52 -5.32 10.31
N GLY A 180 -20.98 -5.31 11.53
CA GLY A 180 -21.07 -4.15 12.43
C GLY A 180 -20.33 -2.92 11.90
N MET A 181 -19.17 -3.13 11.28
CA MET A 181 -18.40 -2.03 10.68
C MET A 181 -19.08 -1.42 9.46
N ILE A 182 -19.73 -2.22 8.61
CA ILE A 182 -20.53 -1.74 7.47
C ILE A 182 -21.65 -0.81 7.97
N VAL A 183 -22.38 -1.23 9.00
CA VAL A 183 -23.43 -0.39 9.61
C VAL A 183 -22.82 0.89 10.21
N LEU A 184 -21.69 0.77 10.91
CA LEU A 184 -21.01 1.91 11.52
C LEU A 184 -20.55 2.95 10.48
N ALA A 185 -20.06 2.51 9.31
CA ALA A 185 -19.61 3.37 8.23
C ALA A 185 -20.75 4.26 7.67
N ALA A 186 -21.99 3.83 7.77
CA ALA A 186 -23.17 4.61 7.37
C ALA A 186 -23.41 5.84 8.27
N PHE A 187 -22.80 5.88 9.47
CA PHE A 187 -22.98 6.95 10.46
C PHE A 187 -21.66 7.69 10.73
N PRO A 188 -21.26 8.66 9.89
CA PRO A 188 -19.96 9.31 9.97
C PRO A 188 -19.57 9.93 11.33
N PRO A 189 -20.48 10.53 12.11
CA PRO A 189 -20.13 11.04 13.44
C PRO A 189 -19.72 9.92 14.41
N ILE A 190 -20.42 8.79 14.36
CA ILE A 190 -20.13 7.62 15.21
C ILE A 190 -18.85 6.94 14.71
N TRP A 191 -18.71 6.76 13.39
CA TRP A 191 -17.49 6.23 12.76
C TRP A 191 -16.25 6.95 13.26
N ARG A 192 -16.22 8.28 13.12
CA ARG A 192 -15.08 9.10 13.57
C ARG A 192 -14.81 9.02 15.06
N ARG A 193 -15.89 8.90 15.88
CA ARG A 193 -15.72 8.74 17.33
C ARG A 193 -15.08 7.40 17.69
N VAL A 194 -15.32 6.37 16.88
CA VAL A 194 -14.83 5.01 17.10
C VAL A 194 -13.46 4.79 16.45
N MET A 195 -13.29 5.22 15.19
CA MET A 195 -12.11 4.87 14.41
C MET A 195 -10.98 5.89 14.50
N ASP A 196 -11.26 7.21 14.60
CA ASP A 196 -10.18 8.21 14.70
C ASP A 196 -9.22 7.96 15.88
N PRO A 197 -9.72 7.64 17.12
CA PRO A 197 -8.84 7.30 18.24
C PRO A 197 -7.98 6.07 17.98
N ARG A 198 -8.51 5.10 17.22
CA ARG A 198 -7.80 3.86 16.89
C ARG A 198 -6.69 4.12 15.87
N VAL A 199 -6.95 4.95 14.86
CA VAL A 199 -5.92 5.41 13.93
C VAL A 199 -4.83 6.17 14.69
N ALA A 200 -5.20 7.12 15.57
CA ALA A 200 -4.23 7.83 16.38
C ALA A 200 -3.40 6.88 17.26
N GLY A 201 -4.03 5.91 17.91
CA GLY A 201 -3.36 4.91 18.73
C GLY A 201 -2.39 4.03 17.92
N HIS A 202 -2.78 3.62 16.70
CA HIS A 202 -1.93 2.84 15.80
C HIS A 202 -0.60 3.57 15.46
N PHE A 203 -0.67 4.86 15.26
CA PHE A 203 0.52 5.69 15.01
C PHE A 203 1.14 6.31 16.28
N GLY A 204 0.90 5.73 17.45
CA GLY A 204 1.49 6.21 18.71
C GLY A 204 1.07 7.63 19.10
N GLY A 205 -0.09 8.11 18.63
CA GLY A 205 -0.60 9.46 18.83
C GLY A 205 -0.17 10.46 17.75
N ASP A 206 0.79 10.12 16.89
CA ASP A 206 1.24 10.99 15.81
C ASP A 206 0.45 10.75 14.52
N ILE A 207 -0.65 11.46 14.37
CA ILE A 207 -1.48 11.35 13.17
C ILE A 207 -0.88 12.00 11.91
N THR A 208 0.28 12.68 11.99
CA THR A 208 1.00 13.11 10.78
C THR A 208 1.46 11.94 9.94
N ARG A 209 1.58 10.77 10.55
CA ARG A 209 1.90 9.49 9.91
C ARG A 209 0.68 8.78 9.31
N ALA A 210 -0.53 9.30 9.51
CA ALA A 210 -1.77 8.75 8.98
C ALA A 210 -2.15 9.40 7.63
N ASN A 211 -2.91 8.68 6.82
CA ASN A 211 -3.50 9.21 5.60
C ASN A 211 -4.67 10.14 5.95
N LEU A 212 -4.39 11.44 6.01
CA LEU A 212 -5.38 12.44 6.41
C LEU A 212 -6.21 12.90 5.21
N GLN A 213 -7.48 13.28 5.46
CA GLN A 213 -8.32 13.86 4.43
C GLN A 213 -7.83 15.26 4.06
N PRO A 214 -7.48 15.54 2.77
CA PRO A 214 -7.09 16.88 2.32
C PRO A 214 -8.11 17.95 2.71
N GLY A 215 -7.61 19.07 3.22
CA GLY A 215 -8.42 20.18 3.72
C GLY A 215 -8.97 20.01 5.13
N LYS A 216 -8.71 18.89 5.81
CA LYS A 216 -9.05 18.70 7.22
C LYS A 216 -7.84 18.50 8.14
N GLU A 217 -6.65 18.51 7.58
CA GLU A 217 -5.40 18.24 8.29
C GLU A 217 -5.24 19.14 9.53
N ALA A 218 -5.37 20.45 9.37
CA ALA A 218 -5.24 21.40 10.48
C ALA A 218 -6.25 21.12 11.60
N LYS A 219 -7.49 20.79 11.26
CA LYS A 219 -8.54 20.45 12.24
C LYS A 219 -8.25 19.12 12.95
N LEU A 220 -7.74 18.13 12.22
CA LEU A 220 -7.38 16.83 12.79
C LEU A 220 -6.18 16.96 13.71
N LEU A 221 -5.13 17.68 13.29
CA LEU A 221 -3.93 17.94 14.09
C LEU A 221 -4.22 18.77 15.35
N ALA A 222 -5.15 19.72 15.26
CA ALA A 222 -5.60 20.46 16.45
C ALA A 222 -6.33 19.56 17.46
N LYS A 223 -7.07 18.56 16.99
CA LYS A 223 -7.76 17.59 17.84
C LYS A 223 -6.82 16.50 18.40
N TRP A 224 -5.81 16.14 17.64
CA TRP A 224 -4.82 15.12 17.93
C TRP A 224 -3.43 15.71 17.80
N PRO A 225 -2.98 16.54 18.76
CA PRO A 225 -1.67 17.15 18.71
C PRO A 225 -0.58 16.07 18.81
N ARG A 226 0.53 16.30 18.13
CA ARG A 226 1.68 15.38 18.16
C ARG A 226 2.19 15.20 19.60
N PRO A 227 2.47 13.98 20.05
CA PRO A 227 3.05 13.72 21.35
C PRO A 227 4.41 14.44 21.51
N ALA A 228 4.63 15.05 22.64
CA ALA A 228 5.90 15.74 22.91
C ALA A 228 7.10 14.79 22.84
N SER A 229 6.94 13.53 23.23
CA SER A 229 7.96 12.49 23.13
C SER A 229 8.38 12.21 21.68
N VAL A 230 7.45 12.23 20.72
CA VAL A 230 7.75 12.03 19.30
C VAL A 230 8.52 13.24 18.75
N VAL A 231 8.06 14.43 19.06
CA VAL A 231 8.73 15.68 18.64
C VAL A 231 10.15 15.76 19.18
N GLU A 232 10.34 15.38 20.44
CA GLU A 232 11.67 15.35 21.05
C GLU A 232 12.57 14.26 20.46
N ALA A 233 12.03 13.07 20.20
CA ALA A 233 12.78 11.99 19.56
C ALA A 233 13.26 12.40 18.14
N GLU A 234 12.40 13.05 17.36
CA GLU A 234 12.80 13.57 16.04
C GLU A 234 13.87 14.66 16.14
N ARG A 235 13.75 15.55 17.14
CA ARG A 235 14.77 16.58 17.40
C ARG A 235 16.13 15.96 17.71
N VAL A 236 16.16 14.93 18.57
CA VAL A 236 17.38 14.20 18.91
C VAL A 236 17.95 13.48 17.69
N ALA A 237 17.10 12.80 16.92
CA ALA A 237 17.52 12.12 15.69
C ALA A 237 18.06 13.10 14.64
N ALA A 238 17.45 14.26 14.47
CA ALA A 238 17.94 15.29 13.56
C ALA A 238 19.32 15.83 13.95
N VAL A 239 19.55 16.03 15.26
CA VAL A 239 20.86 16.45 15.79
C VAL A 239 21.91 15.37 15.56
N ALA A 240 21.57 14.09 15.79
CA ALA A 240 22.46 12.96 15.56
C ALA A 240 22.82 12.82 14.06
N ALA A 241 21.83 12.91 13.17
CA ALA A 241 22.04 12.87 11.72
C ALA A 241 22.94 14.04 11.23
N GLN A 242 22.80 15.21 11.83
CA GLN A 242 23.66 16.34 11.50
C GLN A 242 25.11 16.15 11.98
N ALA A 243 25.28 15.46 13.10
CA ALA A 243 26.60 15.08 13.62
C ALA A 243 27.27 14.01 12.71
N GLU A 244 26.49 13.02 12.23
CA GLU A 244 26.96 12.03 11.27
C GLU A 244 27.37 12.64 9.92
N LEU A 245 26.61 13.62 9.41
CA LEU A 245 26.95 14.34 8.17
C LEU A 245 28.23 15.18 8.30
N SER A 246 28.61 15.55 9.52
CA SER A 246 29.84 16.29 9.81
C SER A 246 31.02 15.41 10.22
N ALA A 247 30.80 14.11 10.38
CA ALA A 247 31.88 13.15 10.62
C ALA A 247 32.68 12.90 9.32
N PRO A 248 34.00 12.61 9.42
CA PRO A 248 34.78 12.21 8.27
C PRO A 248 34.12 10.99 7.63
N VAL A 249 33.90 11.02 6.32
CA VAL A 249 33.34 9.87 5.57
C VAL A 249 34.39 8.76 5.64
N GLU A 250 34.13 7.71 6.40
CA GLU A 250 34.95 6.51 6.36
C GLU A 250 34.83 5.89 4.96
N GLU A 251 35.97 5.59 4.36
CA GLU A 251 36.01 4.99 3.04
C GLU A 251 35.47 3.55 3.11
N VAL A 252 34.43 3.28 2.35
CA VAL A 252 33.85 1.93 2.26
C VAL A 252 34.75 1.10 1.34
N LEU A 253 35.45 0.13 1.90
CA LEU A 253 36.38 -0.74 1.17
C LEU A 253 35.68 -1.97 0.56
N ALA A 254 34.60 -2.42 1.18
CA ALA A 254 33.78 -3.53 0.69
C ALA A 254 32.33 -3.35 1.14
N ALA A 255 31.41 -4.10 0.51
CA ALA A 255 30.02 -4.14 0.94
C ALA A 255 29.44 -5.55 0.78
N ARG A 256 28.74 -6.05 1.80
CA ARG A 256 28.23 -7.43 1.87
C ARG A 256 26.72 -7.49 1.69
N CYS A 257 26.25 -8.37 0.82
CA CYS A 257 24.85 -8.70 0.69
C CYS A 257 24.34 -9.47 1.92
N PRO A 258 23.34 -8.98 2.65
CA PRO A 258 22.81 -9.65 3.84
C PRO A 258 21.98 -10.89 3.50
N GLY A 259 21.61 -11.08 2.22
CA GLY A 259 20.79 -12.20 1.79
C GLY A 259 21.57 -13.46 1.46
N CYS A 260 22.71 -13.35 0.75
CA CYS A 260 23.50 -14.49 0.28
C CYS A 260 24.98 -14.44 0.71
N GLY A 261 25.41 -13.33 1.30
CA GLY A 261 26.82 -13.18 1.74
C GLY A 261 27.77 -12.72 0.62
N HIS A 262 27.28 -12.50 -0.61
CA HIS A 262 28.10 -11.92 -1.69
C HIS A 262 28.75 -10.62 -1.23
N THR A 263 30.03 -10.45 -1.49
CA THR A 263 30.78 -9.24 -1.09
C THR A 263 31.33 -8.56 -2.33
N TYR A 264 30.99 -7.28 -2.47
CA TYR A 264 31.65 -6.39 -3.41
C TYR A 264 32.88 -5.79 -2.73
N GLU A 265 34.04 -5.94 -3.30
CA GLU A 265 35.30 -5.37 -2.82
C GLU A 265 35.74 -4.27 -3.80
N VAL A 266 35.99 -3.06 -3.29
CA VAL A 266 36.41 -1.91 -4.12
C VAL A 266 37.70 -2.20 -4.86
N GLU A 267 38.68 -2.86 -4.20
CA GLU A 267 39.97 -3.19 -4.80
C GLU A 267 39.85 -4.15 -5.98
N VAL A 268 38.88 -5.08 -5.91
CA VAL A 268 38.67 -6.11 -6.95
C VAL A 268 37.70 -5.64 -8.03
N GLY A 269 36.68 -4.87 -7.66
CA GLY A 269 35.57 -4.49 -8.55
C GLY A 269 34.69 -5.68 -8.92
N ASN A 270 33.92 -5.55 -10.00
CA ASN A 270 33.15 -6.62 -10.62
C ASN A 270 33.03 -6.37 -12.12
N GLU A 271 33.98 -6.86 -12.88
CA GLU A 271 34.06 -6.62 -14.34
C GLU A 271 32.87 -7.20 -15.10
N LEU A 272 32.25 -8.29 -14.61
CA LEU A 272 31.08 -8.91 -15.25
C LEU A 272 29.86 -7.97 -15.18
N GLU A 273 29.76 -7.18 -14.13
CA GLU A 273 28.72 -6.17 -13.94
C GLU A 273 29.13 -4.78 -14.47
N GLY A 274 30.34 -4.66 -15.03
CA GLY A 274 30.84 -3.43 -15.64
C GLY A 274 31.56 -2.49 -14.66
N PHE A 275 31.93 -2.96 -13.47
CA PHE A 275 32.65 -2.18 -12.46
C PHE A 275 34.12 -2.61 -12.43
N ALA A 276 35.00 -1.75 -12.89
CA ALA A 276 36.45 -2.00 -12.88
C ALA A 276 37.00 -2.04 -11.44
N ALA A 277 38.15 -2.67 -11.27
CA ALA A 277 38.89 -2.64 -10.01
C ALA A 277 39.15 -1.18 -9.58
N GLY A 278 38.93 -0.86 -8.32
CA GLY A 278 39.01 0.49 -7.77
C GLY A 278 37.73 1.31 -7.89
N THR A 279 36.63 0.78 -8.46
CA THR A 279 35.34 1.50 -8.48
C THR A 279 34.82 1.65 -7.06
N ALA A 280 34.69 2.90 -6.60
CA ALA A 280 34.24 3.19 -5.25
C ALA A 280 32.78 2.72 -5.03
N TRP A 281 32.48 2.23 -3.83
CA TRP A 281 31.10 1.82 -3.48
C TRP A 281 30.06 2.92 -3.73
N ALA A 282 30.44 4.17 -3.54
CA ALA A 282 29.57 5.32 -3.80
C ALA A 282 29.18 5.46 -5.27
N ASP A 283 30.04 5.02 -6.20
CA ASP A 283 29.85 5.15 -7.64
C ASP A 283 29.02 3.99 -8.25
N ILE A 284 28.78 2.92 -7.49
CA ILE A 284 27.88 1.84 -7.89
C ILE A 284 26.43 2.39 -7.91
N PRO A 285 25.65 2.14 -8.99
CA PRO A 285 24.24 2.57 -9.06
C PRO A 285 23.38 2.01 -7.91
N ASP A 286 22.46 2.82 -7.36
CA ASP A 286 21.63 2.40 -6.24
C ASP A 286 20.63 1.27 -6.60
N ASP A 287 20.30 1.13 -7.87
CA ASP A 287 19.45 0.08 -8.44
C ASP A 287 20.23 -1.18 -8.88
N TRP A 288 21.53 -1.22 -8.62
CA TRP A 288 22.32 -2.43 -8.87
C TRP A 288 21.89 -3.55 -7.92
N CYS A 289 21.53 -4.68 -8.54
CA CYS A 289 21.09 -5.87 -7.80
C CYS A 289 22.28 -6.79 -7.54
N CYS A 290 22.27 -7.47 -6.40
CA CYS A 290 23.28 -8.49 -6.08
C CYS A 290 23.36 -9.54 -7.18
N PRO A 291 24.54 -9.78 -7.79
CA PRO A 291 24.69 -10.70 -8.91
C PRO A 291 24.44 -12.16 -8.55
N ASP A 292 24.65 -12.53 -7.27
CA ASP A 292 24.48 -13.93 -6.83
C ASP A 292 23.02 -14.26 -6.52
N CYS A 293 22.27 -13.38 -5.86
CA CYS A 293 20.91 -13.69 -5.45
C CYS A 293 19.82 -12.95 -6.25
N GLY A 294 20.15 -11.85 -6.93
CA GLY A 294 19.20 -11.05 -7.72
C GLY A 294 18.02 -10.43 -6.92
N VAL A 295 18.11 -10.46 -5.57
CA VAL A 295 16.99 -10.06 -4.70
C VAL A 295 17.27 -8.79 -3.92
N ARG A 296 18.56 -8.47 -3.70
CA ARG A 296 19.01 -7.33 -2.90
C ARG A 296 19.64 -6.26 -3.77
N ASP A 297 19.18 -5.03 -3.61
CA ASP A 297 19.76 -3.87 -4.27
C ASP A 297 20.96 -3.35 -3.47
N LYS A 298 21.79 -2.49 -4.09
CA LYS A 298 22.94 -1.83 -3.44
C LYS A 298 22.57 -1.24 -2.07
N LEU A 299 21.40 -0.65 -1.96
CA LEU A 299 20.94 -0.01 -0.71
C LEU A 299 20.70 -0.98 0.45
N ASP A 300 20.57 -2.27 0.16
CA ASP A 300 20.41 -3.33 1.17
C ASP A 300 21.75 -3.87 1.66
N PHE A 301 22.86 -3.61 0.96
CA PHE A 301 24.19 -4.11 1.35
C PHE A 301 24.68 -3.43 2.61
N VAL A 302 25.44 -4.19 3.41
CA VAL A 302 26.11 -3.70 4.61
C VAL A 302 27.51 -3.24 4.23
N PRO A 303 27.82 -1.93 4.32
CA PRO A 303 29.16 -1.43 4.07
C PRO A 303 30.15 -1.96 5.12
N LEU A 304 31.35 -2.30 4.67
CA LEU A 304 32.47 -2.71 5.51
C LEU A 304 33.57 -1.64 5.39
N THR A 305 33.91 -1.03 6.52
CA THR A 305 34.95 -0.03 6.61
C THR A 305 36.27 -0.64 7.11
N SER A 306 37.34 0.12 7.08
CA SER A 306 38.68 -0.34 7.50
C SER A 306 38.76 -0.88 8.94
N ALA A 307 37.79 -0.59 9.78
CA ALA A 307 37.72 -1.06 11.17
C ALA A 307 37.20 -2.50 11.32
N GLU A 308 36.49 -3.05 10.32
CA GLU A 308 35.85 -4.38 10.38
C GLU A 308 36.55 -5.45 9.51
N SER A 309 37.66 -5.10 8.89
CA SER A 309 38.40 -6.00 7.96
C SER A 309 39.59 -6.72 8.64
N VAL A 310 39.52 -7.01 9.97
CA VAL A 310 40.52 -7.83 10.70
C VAL A 310 39.87 -9.11 11.22
#